data_7b59730c49252453b82f5f6c3e232ac9
#
_entry.id   7b59730c49252453b82f5f6c3e232ac9
#
_cell.length_a   1.000
_cell.length_b   1.000
_cell.length_c   1.000
_cell.angle_alpha   90.00
_cell.angle_beta   90.00
_cell.angle_gamma   90.00
#
_symmetry.space_group_name_H-M   'P 1'
#
loop_
_entity.id
_entity.type
_entity.pdbx_description
1 polymer ?
#
loop_
_entity_poly.entity_id
_entity_poly.type
_entity_poly.pdbx_seq_one_letter_code
_entity_poly.pdbx_strand_id
1 'polypeptide(L)'
;QAAKVTEIVTARKFVELGSLEPLIEELSERFEIIYLEDVREKLSLKDKLAGGLGPVFPFLFKAATPYKKTGVVLFTSGTEGDPKGVVLSHENVMANVEQVRAHIELFPDKDVLFNPLPTFHCFGLTVGAVLPIVAGIKTIFHPTPLQPKEIAKRIKSTQSTILLATDTFISQYARAGDQGDLNSLRLSVCGAERVRDETRQLVRKKNNIEILEGYGATEASPVVAANAVG
;
A
#
# COMPACT_ATOMS: atom_id res chain seq x y z
N GLN A 1 20.69 8.98 7.30
CA GLN A 1 22.11 8.80 6.89
C GLN A 1 22.32 7.45 6.17
N ALA A 2 21.75 6.34 6.66
CA ALA A 2 21.96 5.00 6.08
C ALA A 2 21.48 4.87 4.62
N ALA A 3 20.38 5.54 4.24
CA ALA A 3 19.83 5.51 2.87
C ALA A 3 20.43 6.57 1.93
N LYS A 4 21.33 7.44 2.40
CA LYS A 4 21.92 8.57 1.64
C LYS A 4 20.85 9.46 0.96
N VAL A 5 19.70 9.60 1.60
CA VAL A 5 18.61 10.46 1.12
C VAL A 5 19.02 11.91 1.31
N THR A 6 18.71 12.76 0.35
CA THR A 6 18.96 14.21 0.37
C THR A 6 17.66 15.02 0.36
N GLU A 7 16.57 14.41 -0.09
CA GLU A 7 15.27 15.04 -0.28
C GLU A 7 14.18 14.25 0.46
N ILE A 8 13.22 14.94 1.02
CA ILE A 8 12.03 14.37 1.67
C ILE A 8 10.81 14.96 1.01
N VAL A 9 9.99 14.10 0.39
CA VAL A 9 8.72 14.51 -0.22
C VAL A 9 7.59 14.27 0.77
N THR A 10 6.80 15.29 1.06
CA THR A 10 5.66 15.21 1.98
C THR A 10 4.50 16.09 1.52
N ALA A 11 3.40 16.09 2.26
CA ALA A 11 2.27 17.00 2.05
C ALA A 11 2.00 17.80 3.32
N ARG A 12 1.69 19.11 3.22
CA ARG A 12 1.39 19.96 4.38
C ARG A 12 0.24 19.38 5.22
N LYS A 13 -0.81 18.92 4.56
CA LYS A 13 -1.93 18.28 5.23
C LYS A 13 -1.55 17.02 6.00
N PHE A 14 -0.58 16.24 5.52
CA PHE A 14 -0.08 15.06 6.23
C PHE A 14 0.69 15.47 7.49
N VAL A 15 1.54 16.49 7.39
CA VAL A 15 2.29 17.04 8.51
C VAL A 15 1.36 17.56 9.61
N GLU A 16 0.34 18.34 9.22
CA GLU A 16 -0.69 18.87 10.13
C GLU A 16 -1.48 17.75 10.82
N LEU A 17 -2.01 16.78 10.06
CA LEU A 17 -2.78 15.67 10.61
C LEU A 17 -1.98 14.76 11.55
N GLY A 18 -0.68 14.67 11.32
CA GLY A 18 0.25 13.88 12.14
C GLY A 18 0.87 14.66 13.29
N SER A 19 0.64 15.99 13.39
CA SER A 19 1.34 16.89 14.31
C SER A 19 2.87 16.73 14.21
N LEU A 20 3.37 16.69 12.96
CA LEU A 20 4.77 16.40 12.63
C LEU A 20 5.61 17.65 12.40
N GLU A 21 5.08 18.86 12.65
CA GLU A 21 5.79 20.12 12.44
C GLU A 21 7.17 20.16 13.11
N PRO A 22 7.32 19.76 14.38
CA PRO A 22 8.65 19.78 15.03
C PRO A 22 9.64 18.82 14.37
N LEU A 23 9.16 17.66 13.89
CA LEU A 23 9.98 16.69 13.16
C LEU A 23 10.44 17.26 11.81
N ILE A 24 9.55 17.92 11.09
CA ILE A 24 9.89 18.55 9.80
C ILE A 24 10.89 19.68 9.98
N GLU A 25 10.77 20.47 11.04
CA GLU A 25 11.72 21.53 11.37
C GLU A 25 13.12 20.95 11.60
N GLU A 26 13.25 19.92 12.44
CA GLU A 26 14.53 19.22 12.67
C GLU A 26 15.09 18.61 11.36
N LEU A 27 14.25 17.97 10.56
CA LEU A 27 14.70 17.35 9.31
C LEU A 27 15.11 18.37 8.26
N SER A 28 14.53 19.57 8.25
CA SER A 28 14.85 20.63 7.29
C SER A 28 16.27 21.19 7.43
N GLU A 29 16.90 20.98 8.57
CA GLU A 29 18.32 21.33 8.78
C GLU A 29 19.28 20.46 7.96
N ARG A 30 18.84 19.27 7.54
CA ARG A 30 19.69 18.25 6.89
C ARG A 30 19.21 17.79 5.54
N PHE A 31 17.91 17.99 5.25
CA PHE A 31 17.25 17.48 4.05
C PHE A 31 16.46 18.59 3.38
N GLU A 32 16.39 18.55 2.08
CA GLU A 32 15.46 19.38 1.32
C GLU A 32 14.02 18.83 1.48
N ILE A 33 13.12 19.66 2.01
CA ILE A 33 11.71 19.29 2.20
C ILE A 33 10.91 19.74 0.97
N ILE A 34 10.36 18.80 0.24
CA ILE A 34 9.54 19.05 -0.96
C ILE A 34 8.08 18.79 -0.63
N TYR A 35 7.27 19.85 -0.62
CA TYR A 35 5.83 19.70 -0.42
C TYR A 35 5.12 19.46 -1.76
N LEU A 36 4.23 18.45 -1.79
CA LEU A 36 3.45 18.09 -2.98
C LEU A 36 2.56 19.25 -3.46
N GLU A 37 2.09 20.09 -2.54
CA GLU A 37 1.32 21.29 -2.84
C GLU A 37 2.16 22.26 -3.68
N ASP A 38 3.43 22.50 -3.31
CA ASP A 38 4.33 23.41 -4.03
C ASP A 38 4.70 22.86 -5.42
N VAL A 39 4.88 21.53 -5.52
CA VAL A 39 5.09 20.87 -6.81
C VAL A 39 3.88 21.11 -7.72
N ARG A 40 2.66 20.97 -7.18
CA ARG A 40 1.42 21.18 -7.94
C ARG A 40 1.27 22.62 -8.43
N GLU A 41 1.65 23.60 -7.63
CA GLU A 41 1.61 25.02 -8.00
C GLU A 41 2.63 25.37 -9.09
N LYS A 42 3.80 24.73 -9.07
CA LYS A 42 4.87 24.92 -10.04
C LYS A 42 4.61 24.23 -11.40
N LEU A 43 3.58 23.38 -11.52
CA LEU A 43 3.25 22.72 -12.78
C LEU A 43 2.89 23.74 -13.86
N SER A 44 3.72 23.80 -14.90
CA SER A 44 3.48 24.63 -16.06
C SER A 44 2.32 24.08 -16.91
N LEU A 45 1.83 24.93 -17.83
CA LEU A 45 0.82 24.50 -18.81
C LEU A 45 1.34 23.34 -19.68
N LYS A 46 2.64 23.33 -19.99
CA LYS A 46 3.28 22.21 -20.74
C LYS A 46 3.23 20.91 -19.95
N ASP A 47 3.51 20.94 -18.65
CA ASP A 47 3.46 19.75 -17.79
C ASP A 47 2.04 19.19 -17.69
N LYS A 48 1.04 20.08 -17.59
CA LYS A 48 -0.38 19.70 -17.56
C LYS A 48 -0.83 19.09 -18.88
N LEU A 49 -0.40 19.65 -20.02
CA LEU A 49 -0.67 19.07 -21.33
C LEU A 49 0.04 17.73 -21.52
N ALA A 50 1.31 17.62 -21.12
CA ALA A 50 2.04 16.37 -21.16
C ALA A 50 1.38 15.29 -20.30
N GLY A 51 0.94 15.64 -19.07
CA GLY A 51 0.20 14.73 -18.20
C GLY A 51 -1.14 14.29 -18.80
N GLY A 52 -1.85 15.17 -19.49
CA GLY A 52 -3.08 14.84 -20.21
C GLY A 52 -2.87 13.94 -21.44
N LEU A 53 -1.73 14.06 -22.12
CA LEU A 53 -1.37 13.24 -23.28
C LEU A 53 -0.77 11.87 -22.87
N GLY A 54 -0.20 11.76 -21.67
CA GLY A 54 0.43 10.55 -21.17
C GLY A 54 -0.42 9.28 -21.27
N PRO A 55 -1.70 9.30 -20.85
CA PRO A 55 -2.58 8.14 -20.98
C PRO A 55 -2.87 7.72 -22.43
N VAL A 56 -2.85 8.69 -23.36
CA VAL A 56 -3.12 8.43 -24.79
C VAL A 56 -1.87 7.94 -25.51
N PHE A 57 -0.70 8.50 -25.14
CA PHE A 57 0.58 8.21 -25.78
C PHE A 57 1.65 7.79 -24.76
N PRO A 58 1.45 6.70 -23.99
CA PRO A 58 2.35 6.34 -22.90
C PRO A 58 3.79 6.04 -23.35
N PHE A 59 3.97 5.62 -24.60
CA PHE A 59 5.29 5.33 -25.15
C PHE A 59 6.20 6.57 -25.29
N LEU A 60 5.61 7.78 -25.41
CA LEU A 60 6.36 9.04 -25.48
C LEU A 60 6.95 9.46 -24.12
N PHE A 61 6.38 8.96 -23.03
CA PHE A 61 6.75 9.31 -21.67
C PHE A 61 7.44 8.16 -20.94
N LYS A 62 7.72 7.05 -21.64
CA LYS A 62 8.37 5.89 -21.05
C LYS A 62 9.82 6.21 -20.70
N ALA A 63 10.13 6.31 -19.43
CA ALA A 63 11.49 6.39 -18.94
C ALA A 63 12.20 5.02 -19.09
N ALA A 64 13.39 5.03 -19.65
CA ALA A 64 14.24 3.84 -19.68
C ALA A 64 14.87 3.66 -18.29
N THR A 65 14.18 2.97 -17.40
CA THR A 65 14.72 2.65 -16.07
C THR A 65 15.33 1.25 -16.10
N PRO A 66 16.63 1.11 -15.82
CA PRO A 66 17.25 -0.21 -15.75
C PRO A 66 16.64 -1.04 -14.61
N TYR A 67 16.11 -2.21 -14.92
CA TYR A 67 15.44 -3.09 -13.95
C TYR A 67 16.27 -3.42 -12.70
N LYS A 68 17.58 -3.51 -12.83
CA LYS A 68 18.52 -3.83 -11.76
C LYS A 68 18.89 -2.64 -10.85
N LYS A 69 18.44 -1.43 -11.19
CA LYS A 69 18.64 -0.28 -10.29
C LYS A 69 17.77 -0.42 -9.05
N THR A 70 18.26 0.17 -7.96
CA THR A 70 17.49 0.30 -6.71
C THR A 70 16.16 0.99 -7.00
N GLY A 71 15.06 0.30 -6.70
CA GLY A 71 13.71 0.83 -6.80
C GLY A 71 13.25 1.42 -5.48
N VAL A 72 13.61 0.75 -4.37
CA VAL A 72 13.21 1.16 -3.03
C VAL A 72 14.19 0.67 -1.98
N VAL A 73 14.33 1.43 -0.90
CA VAL A 73 15.02 1.00 0.32
C VAL A 73 14.01 1.04 1.46
N LEU A 74 13.78 -0.12 2.07
CA LEU A 74 12.87 -0.25 3.22
C LEU A 74 13.67 -0.62 4.46
N PHE A 75 13.30 -0.06 5.60
CA PHE A 75 13.97 -0.36 6.86
C PHE A 75 13.20 -1.39 7.66
N THR A 76 13.92 -2.37 8.19
CA THR A 76 13.40 -3.36 9.14
C THR A 76 13.98 -3.10 10.51
N SER A 77 13.24 -3.46 11.55
CA SER A 77 13.63 -3.27 12.96
C SER A 77 14.71 -4.24 13.41
N GLY A 78 15.63 -4.65 12.60
CA GLY A 78 16.76 -5.56 12.92
C GLY A 78 16.75 -6.21 14.32
N THR A 79 17.06 -7.48 14.42
CA THR A 79 17.07 -8.24 15.69
C THR A 79 18.13 -7.74 16.68
N GLU A 80 19.07 -6.89 16.27
CA GLU A 80 20.22 -6.43 17.04
C GLU A 80 20.24 -4.91 17.31
N GLY A 81 19.09 -4.23 17.18
CA GLY A 81 18.90 -2.84 17.63
C GLY A 81 18.96 -1.79 16.53
N ASP A 82 19.90 -1.85 15.58
CA ASP A 82 19.96 -0.86 14.50
C ASP A 82 19.06 -1.21 13.31
N PRO A 83 18.29 -0.26 12.77
CA PRO A 83 17.46 -0.50 11.59
C PRO A 83 18.31 -0.92 10.39
N LYS A 84 17.96 -2.05 9.77
CA LYS A 84 18.61 -2.56 8.56
C LYS A 84 17.88 -2.08 7.32
N GLY A 85 18.60 -1.43 6.40
CA GLY A 85 18.06 -1.01 5.10
C GLY A 85 18.07 -2.16 4.11
N VAL A 86 16.90 -2.63 3.72
CA VAL A 86 16.72 -3.64 2.65
C VAL A 86 16.63 -2.91 1.32
N VAL A 87 17.57 -3.17 0.43
CA VAL A 87 17.63 -2.58 -0.90
C VAL A 87 16.96 -3.51 -1.90
N LEU A 88 15.85 -3.06 -2.49
CA LEU A 88 15.12 -3.80 -3.50
C LEU A 88 15.24 -3.10 -4.86
N SER A 89 15.56 -3.88 -5.90
CA SER A 89 15.56 -3.37 -7.27
C SER A 89 14.14 -3.29 -7.84
N HIS A 90 13.96 -2.57 -8.93
CA HIS A 90 12.71 -2.60 -9.68
C HIS A 90 12.34 -4.03 -10.10
N GLU A 91 13.33 -4.84 -10.47
CA GLU A 91 13.13 -6.25 -10.85
C GLU A 91 12.59 -7.08 -9.68
N ASN A 92 13.12 -6.91 -8.46
CA ASN A 92 12.62 -7.62 -7.27
C ASN A 92 11.14 -7.33 -7.01
N VAL A 93 10.79 -6.05 -7.00
CA VAL A 93 9.39 -5.62 -6.74
C VAL A 93 8.47 -6.13 -7.84
N MET A 94 8.85 -5.97 -9.12
CA MET A 94 8.01 -6.39 -10.24
C MET A 94 7.87 -7.90 -10.35
N ALA A 95 8.93 -8.68 -10.08
CA ALA A 95 8.86 -10.14 -10.05
C ALA A 95 7.85 -10.61 -8.99
N ASN A 96 7.88 -10.00 -7.79
CA ASN A 96 6.92 -10.34 -6.74
C ASN A 96 5.48 -9.94 -7.10
N VAL A 97 5.29 -8.79 -7.74
CA VAL A 97 3.98 -8.39 -8.27
C VAL A 97 3.43 -9.44 -9.25
N GLU A 98 4.24 -9.91 -10.19
CA GLU A 98 3.79 -10.93 -11.16
C GLU A 98 3.53 -12.28 -10.50
N GLN A 99 4.31 -12.68 -9.49
CA GLN A 99 4.05 -13.88 -8.69
C GLN A 99 2.70 -13.79 -7.97
N VAL A 100 2.39 -12.65 -7.36
CA VAL A 100 1.09 -12.43 -6.69
C VAL A 100 -0.05 -12.44 -7.70
N ARG A 101 0.11 -11.79 -8.86
CA ARG A 101 -0.89 -11.80 -9.95
C ARG A 101 -1.18 -13.20 -10.49
N ALA A 102 -0.16 -14.04 -10.56
CA ALA A 102 -0.34 -15.43 -11.00
C ALA A 102 -1.08 -16.30 -9.97
N HIS A 103 -1.10 -15.88 -8.70
CA HIS A 103 -1.70 -16.64 -7.59
C HIS A 103 -3.10 -16.16 -7.21
N ILE A 104 -3.36 -14.85 -7.31
CA ILE A 104 -4.64 -14.23 -6.95
C ILE A 104 -5.38 -13.81 -8.22
N GLU A 105 -6.59 -14.29 -8.39
CA GLU A 105 -7.46 -13.84 -9.47
C GLU A 105 -7.94 -12.40 -9.20
N LEU A 106 -7.58 -11.49 -10.10
CA LEU A 106 -7.87 -10.06 -10.02
C LEU A 106 -8.66 -9.61 -11.25
N PHE A 107 -9.74 -8.87 -11.04
CA PHE A 107 -10.64 -8.40 -12.08
C PHE A 107 -10.58 -6.86 -12.19
N PRO A 108 -9.81 -6.29 -13.15
CA PRO A 108 -9.60 -4.84 -13.25
C PRO A 108 -10.88 -4.02 -13.33
N ASP A 109 -11.92 -4.54 -14.01
CA ASP A 109 -13.19 -3.84 -14.20
C ASP A 109 -14.16 -3.97 -13.00
N LYS A 110 -13.87 -4.85 -12.05
CA LYS A 110 -14.76 -5.19 -10.93
C LYS A 110 -14.12 -4.95 -9.56
N ASP A 111 -12.83 -5.19 -9.47
CA ASP A 111 -12.14 -5.10 -8.18
C ASP A 111 -11.76 -3.68 -7.81
N VAL A 112 -11.99 -3.39 -6.54
CA VAL A 112 -11.53 -2.17 -5.87
C VAL A 112 -10.75 -2.61 -4.63
N LEU A 113 -9.46 -2.35 -4.63
CA LEU A 113 -8.58 -2.66 -3.51
C LEU A 113 -8.63 -1.56 -2.46
N PHE A 114 -8.88 -1.92 -1.21
CA PHE A 114 -8.78 -1.02 -0.06
C PHE A 114 -7.48 -1.26 0.68
N ASN A 115 -6.61 -0.26 0.70
CA ASN A 115 -5.31 -0.33 1.37
C ASN A 115 -5.22 0.65 2.54
N PRO A 116 -5.43 0.20 3.79
CA PRO A 116 -5.18 1.01 4.99
C PRO A 116 -3.75 0.86 5.49
N LEU A 117 -2.95 -0.05 4.91
CA LEU A 117 -1.59 -0.33 5.36
C LEU A 117 -0.62 0.73 4.83
N PRO A 118 0.40 1.11 5.63
CA PRO A 118 1.34 2.12 5.23
C PRO A 118 2.23 1.65 4.06
N THR A 119 2.43 2.54 3.09
CA THR A 119 3.27 2.26 1.90
C THR A 119 4.78 2.30 2.19
N PHE A 120 5.19 2.73 3.37
CA PHE A 120 6.57 2.58 3.83
C PHE A 120 6.87 1.16 4.36
N HIS A 121 5.86 0.29 4.45
CA HIS A 121 6.01 -1.14 4.73
C HIS A 121 5.89 -1.93 3.43
N CYS A 122 6.72 -2.95 3.24
CA CYS A 122 6.79 -3.72 1.99
C CYS A 122 5.46 -4.30 1.52
N PHE A 123 4.59 -4.76 2.43
CA PHE A 123 3.28 -5.30 2.09
C PHE A 123 2.35 -4.20 1.55
N GLY A 124 2.24 -3.07 2.25
CA GLY A 124 1.46 -1.93 1.79
C GLY A 124 2.00 -1.30 0.50
N LEU A 125 3.32 -1.35 0.27
CA LEU A 125 3.94 -0.86 -0.95
C LEU A 125 3.68 -1.81 -2.13
N THR A 126 4.19 -3.05 -2.05
CA THR A 126 4.17 -3.95 -3.21
C THR A 126 2.76 -4.42 -3.55
N VAL A 127 2.02 -4.94 -2.56
CA VAL A 127 0.67 -5.47 -2.77
C VAL A 127 -0.39 -4.38 -2.74
N GLY A 128 -0.17 -3.32 -1.94
CA GLY A 128 -1.14 -2.26 -1.74
C GLY A 128 -1.04 -1.08 -2.71
N ALA A 129 0.11 -0.86 -3.35
CA ALA A 129 0.30 0.26 -4.26
C ALA A 129 0.80 -0.18 -5.65
N VAL A 130 1.89 -0.94 -5.74
CA VAL A 130 2.48 -1.30 -7.04
C VAL A 130 1.62 -2.31 -7.79
N LEU A 131 1.20 -3.37 -7.13
CA LEU A 131 0.34 -4.41 -7.73
C LEU A 131 -0.93 -3.84 -8.39
N PRO A 132 -1.75 -3.03 -7.71
CA PRO A 132 -2.97 -2.51 -8.33
C PRO A 132 -2.69 -1.57 -9.51
N ILE A 133 -1.61 -0.77 -9.48
CA ILE A 133 -1.21 0.07 -10.61
C ILE A 133 -0.88 -0.80 -11.82
N VAL A 134 -0.08 -1.86 -11.63
CA VAL A 134 0.32 -2.79 -12.70
C VAL A 134 -0.86 -3.62 -13.20
N ALA A 135 -1.75 -4.02 -12.31
CA ALA A 135 -2.95 -4.79 -12.65
C ALA A 135 -4.11 -3.94 -13.20
N GLY A 136 -4.01 -2.61 -13.17
CA GLY A 136 -5.09 -1.71 -13.60
C GLY A 136 -6.30 -1.69 -12.65
N ILE A 137 -6.09 -1.94 -11.35
CA ILE A 137 -7.15 -2.03 -10.34
C ILE A 137 -7.28 -0.70 -9.61
N LYS A 138 -8.52 -0.23 -9.46
CA LYS A 138 -8.82 0.94 -8.63
C LYS A 138 -8.41 0.68 -7.18
N THR A 139 -7.67 1.64 -6.59
CA THR A 139 -7.21 1.53 -5.21
C THR A 139 -7.70 2.70 -4.37
N ILE A 140 -8.17 2.38 -3.18
CA ILE A 140 -8.57 3.33 -2.15
C ILE A 140 -7.54 3.27 -1.04
N PHE A 141 -6.79 4.35 -0.85
CA PHE A 141 -5.87 4.49 0.27
C PHE A 141 -6.57 5.10 1.48
N HIS A 142 -6.24 4.58 2.66
CA HIS A 142 -6.64 5.17 3.93
C HIS A 142 -5.39 5.52 4.76
N PRO A 143 -5.34 6.70 5.39
CA PRO A 143 -4.11 7.20 6.01
C PRO A 143 -3.55 6.33 7.14
N THR A 144 -4.42 5.60 7.86
CA THR A 144 -4.05 4.80 9.02
C THR A 144 -4.95 3.58 9.18
N PRO A 145 -4.43 2.42 9.59
CA PRO A 145 -5.26 1.25 9.89
C PRO A 145 -6.02 1.34 11.22
N LEU A 146 -5.78 2.38 12.02
CA LEU A 146 -6.23 2.49 13.41
C LEU A 146 -7.61 3.11 13.59
N GLN A 147 -8.40 3.26 12.53
CA GLN A 147 -9.75 3.84 12.57
C GLN A 147 -10.81 2.81 12.12
N PRO A 148 -11.04 1.74 12.89
CA PRO A 148 -11.79 0.57 12.43
C PRO A 148 -13.21 0.88 11.98
N LYS A 149 -13.93 1.74 12.69
CA LYS A 149 -15.30 2.11 12.32
C LYS A 149 -15.37 2.95 11.04
N GLU A 150 -14.44 3.88 10.87
CA GLU A 150 -14.36 4.71 9.68
C GLU A 150 -13.96 3.88 8.45
N ILE A 151 -12.99 2.98 8.63
CA ILE A 151 -12.53 2.07 7.58
C ILE A 151 -13.69 1.19 7.11
N ALA A 152 -14.46 0.59 8.01
CA ALA A 152 -15.61 -0.23 7.65
C ALA A 152 -16.65 0.55 6.83
N LYS A 153 -17.01 1.76 7.26
CA LYS A 153 -17.91 2.66 6.51
C LYS A 153 -17.35 3.04 5.15
N ARG A 154 -16.05 3.29 5.08
CA ARG A 154 -15.41 3.69 3.83
C ARG A 154 -15.31 2.53 2.83
N ILE A 155 -15.09 1.29 3.30
CA ILE A 155 -15.18 0.09 2.46
C ILE A 155 -16.55 0.01 1.81
N LYS A 156 -17.63 0.18 2.58
CA LYS A 156 -19.00 0.21 2.07
C LYS A 156 -19.23 1.33 1.04
N SER A 157 -18.85 2.56 1.37
CA SER A 157 -19.11 3.71 0.50
C SER A 157 -18.32 3.66 -0.81
N THR A 158 -17.15 3.04 -0.81
CA THR A 158 -16.30 2.85 -2.01
C THR A 158 -16.58 1.54 -2.75
N GLN A 159 -17.45 0.68 -2.22
CA GLN A 159 -17.74 -0.67 -2.73
C GLN A 159 -16.45 -1.47 -2.97
N SER A 160 -15.52 -1.38 -2.03
CA SER A 160 -14.25 -2.09 -2.12
C SER A 160 -14.46 -3.60 -2.02
N THR A 161 -13.77 -4.36 -2.87
CA THR A 161 -13.94 -5.82 -3.01
C THR A 161 -12.79 -6.61 -2.42
N ILE A 162 -11.62 -5.98 -2.32
CA ILE A 162 -10.40 -6.58 -1.75
C ILE A 162 -9.88 -5.67 -0.64
N LEU A 163 -9.57 -6.26 0.51
CA LEU A 163 -8.99 -5.56 1.66
C LEU A 163 -7.60 -6.11 1.96
N LEU A 164 -6.61 -5.22 2.14
CA LEU A 164 -5.34 -5.58 2.76
C LEU A 164 -5.41 -5.35 4.26
N ALA A 165 -5.04 -6.35 5.04
CA ALA A 165 -5.09 -6.25 6.50
C ALA A 165 -4.03 -7.15 7.18
N THR A 166 -3.96 -7.05 8.50
CA THR A 166 -3.43 -8.09 9.39
C THR A 166 -4.59 -8.79 10.09
N ASP A 167 -4.34 -9.89 10.80
CA ASP A 167 -5.36 -10.56 11.63
C ASP A 167 -6.03 -9.58 12.61
N THR A 168 -5.19 -8.80 13.30
CA THR A 168 -5.66 -7.81 14.27
C THR A 168 -6.58 -6.78 13.62
N PHE A 169 -6.20 -6.23 12.48
CA PHE A 169 -6.99 -5.15 11.84
C PHE A 169 -8.31 -5.66 11.28
N ILE A 170 -8.33 -6.77 10.52
CA ILE A 170 -9.60 -7.28 9.98
C ILE A 170 -10.57 -7.67 11.08
N SER A 171 -10.09 -8.26 12.19
CA SER A 171 -10.91 -8.56 13.36
C SER A 171 -11.53 -7.31 13.97
N GLN A 172 -10.75 -6.23 14.09
CA GLN A 172 -11.24 -4.95 14.58
C GLN A 172 -12.28 -4.33 13.64
N TYR A 173 -12.05 -4.35 12.33
CA TYR A 173 -12.99 -3.80 11.34
C TYR A 173 -14.32 -4.58 11.35
N ALA A 174 -14.25 -5.91 11.41
CA ALA A 174 -15.45 -6.74 11.49
C ALA A 174 -16.24 -6.55 12.78
N ARG A 175 -15.58 -6.23 13.89
CA ARG A 175 -16.25 -5.98 15.20
C ARG A 175 -16.83 -4.57 15.29
N ALA A 176 -16.12 -3.56 14.79
CA ALA A 176 -16.48 -2.15 14.93
C ALA A 176 -17.43 -1.65 13.83
N GLY A 177 -17.46 -2.31 12.67
CA GLY A 177 -18.37 -1.99 11.57
C GLY A 177 -19.82 -2.36 11.87
N ASP A 178 -20.73 -1.57 11.35
CA ASP A 178 -22.17 -1.85 11.40
C ASP A 178 -22.51 -3.03 10.45
N GLN A 179 -23.71 -3.57 10.57
CA GLN A 179 -24.14 -4.67 9.72
C GLN A 179 -24.14 -4.25 8.25
N GLY A 180 -23.45 -5.03 7.41
CA GLY A 180 -23.34 -4.81 5.98
C GLY A 180 -22.20 -3.89 5.53
N ASP A 181 -21.44 -3.28 6.44
CA ASP A 181 -20.35 -2.36 6.06
C ASP A 181 -19.22 -3.06 5.28
N LEU A 182 -19.01 -4.33 5.52
CA LEU A 182 -17.98 -5.14 4.82
C LEU A 182 -18.54 -6.07 3.76
N ASN A 183 -19.82 -6.00 3.41
CA ASN A 183 -20.46 -6.97 2.50
C ASN A 183 -19.99 -6.87 1.05
N SER A 184 -19.36 -5.76 0.65
CA SER A 184 -18.77 -5.63 -0.68
C SER A 184 -17.47 -6.40 -0.84
N LEU A 185 -16.80 -6.76 0.27
CA LEU A 185 -15.56 -7.51 0.23
C LEU A 185 -15.80 -8.97 -0.15
N ARG A 186 -15.12 -9.42 -1.19
CA ARG A 186 -15.04 -10.84 -1.55
C ARG A 186 -13.80 -11.51 -0.96
N LEU A 187 -12.73 -10.74 -0.73
CA LEU A 187 -11.43 -11.24 -0.32
C LEU A 187 -10.76 -10.27 0.66
N SER A 188 -10.14 -10.82 1.70
CA SER A 188 -9.14 -10.10 2.47
C SER A 188 -7.80 -10.79 2.37
N VAL A 189 -6.77 -10.05 1.95
CA VAL A 189 -5.38 -10.54 1.93
C VAL A 189 -4.75 -10.12 3.24
N CYS A 190 -4.46 -11.10 4.09
CA CYS A 190 -3.88 -10.89 5.41
C CYS A 190 -2.42 -11.36 5.44
N GLY A 191 -1.56 -10.53 6.01
CA GLY A 191 -0.14 -10.83 6.17
C GLY A 191 0.44 -10.23 7.44
N ALA A 192 1.73 -10.44 7.67
CA ALA A 192 2.50 -10.00 8.82
C ALA A 192 2.13 -10.65 10.17
N GLU A 193 0.94 -11.22 10.30
CA GLU A 193 0.47 -11.97 11.46
C GLU A 193 -0.22 -13.25 11.01
N ARG A 194 -0.13 -14.29 11.82
CA ARG A 194 -0.92 -15.51 11.63
C ARG A 194 -2.40 -15.20 11.81
N VAL A 195 -3.23 -15.64 10.89
CA VAL A 195 -4.68 -15.48 10.99
C VAL A 195 -5.26 -16.53 11.93
N ARG A 196 -5.89 -16.06 13.02
CA ARG A 196 -6.53 -16.93 14.03
C ARG A 196 -7.83 -17.52 13.50
N ASP A 197 -8.13 -18.73 13.89
CA ASP A 197 -9.39 -19.41 13.51
C ASP A 197 -10.63 -18.62 13.94
N GLU A 198 -10.57 -17.97 15.10
CA GLU A 198 -11.64 -17.09 15.58
C GLU A 198 -11.91 -15.92 14.63
N THR A 199 -10.85 -15.31 14.09
CA THR A 199 -10.96 -14.22 13.10
C THR A 199 -11.57 -14.74 11.80
N ARG A 200 -11.12 -15.90 11.31
CA ARG A 200 -11.70 -16.53 10.11
C ARG A 200 -13.19 -16.81 10.29
N GLN A 201 -13.57 -17.41 11.41
CA GLN A 201 -14.98 -17.72 11.73
C GLN A 201 -15.81 -16.43 11.85
N LEU A 202 -15.30 -15.39 12.53
CA LEU A 202 -15.98 -14.12 12.69
C LEU A 202 -16.27 -13.48 11.34
N VAL A 203 -15.27 -13.36 10.48
CA VAL A 203 -15.34 -12.68 9.19
C VAL A 203 -16.21 -13.47 8.20
N ARG A 204 -16.05 -14.80 8.16
CA ARG A 204 -16.86 -15.68 7.33
C ARG A 204 -18.33 -15.68 7.76
N LYS A 205 -18.60 -15.82 9.06
CA LYS A 205 -19.97 -15.87 9.59
C LYS A 205 -20.71 -14.54 9.46
N LYS A 206 -20.02 -13.42 9.67
CA LYS A 206 -20.64 -12.08 9.66
C LYS A 206 -20.79 -11.49 8.25
N ASN A 207 -19.83 -11.74 7.36
CA ASN A 207 -19.71 -11.03 6.08
C ASN A 207 -19.43 -11.92 4.87
N ASN A 208 -19.28 -13.24 5.06
CA ASN A 208 -18.93 -14.22 4.02
C ASN A 208 -17.66 -13.85 3.24
N ILE A 209 -16.67 -13.27 3.91
CA ILE A 209 -15.38 -12.87 3.32
C ILE A 209 -14.41 -14.03 3.44
N GLU A 210 -13.70 -14.33 2.35
CA GLU A 210 -12.58 -15.25 2.36
C GLU A 210 -11.29 -14.55 2.78
N ILE A 211 -10.46 -15.25 3.55
CA ILE A 211 -9.15 -14.75 3.96
C ILE A 211 -8.06 -15.54 3.27
N LEU A 212 -7.31 -14.85 2.43
CA LEU A 212 -6.04 -15.32 1.90
C LEU A 212 -4.94 -14.90 2.88
N GLU A 213 -4.32 -15.88 3.51
CA GLU A 213 -3.21 -15.65 4.44
C GLU A 213 -1.88 -15.77 3.71
N GLY A 214 -1.08 -14.72 3.80
CA GLY A 214 0.22 -14.65 3.18
C GLY A 214 1.36 -14.57 4.21
N TYR A 215 2.46 -15.24 3.89
CA TYR A 215 3.74 -15.11 4.58
C TYR A 215 4.72 -14.34 3.71
N GLY A 216 5.49 -13.47 4.33
CA GLY A 216 6.48 -12.67 3.61
C GLY A 216 7.53 -12.05 4.51
N ALA A 217 8.57 -11.55 3.87
CA ALA A 217 9.66 -10.79 4.48
C ALA A 217 10.03 -9.63 3.57
N THR A 218 10.50 -8.52 4.13
CA THR A 218 10.89 -7.34 3.35
C THR A 218 11.92 -7.69 2.28
N GLU A 219 12.85 -8.57 2.60
CA GLU A 219 13.91 -9.07 1.71
C GLU A 219 13.37 -9.87 0.51
N ALA A 220 12.13 -10.37 0.59
CA ALA A 220 11.47 -11.12 -0.49
C ALA A 220 10.50 -10.28 -1.34
N SER A 221 10.35 -8.99 -1.06
CA SER A 221 9.61 -7.97 -1.86
C SER A 221 8.07 -7.92 -1.81
N PRO A 222 7.29 -8.42 -0.85
CA PRO A 222 7.58 -9.20 0.33
C PRO A 222 7.09 -10.65 0.27
N VAL A 223 6.20 -11.01 -0.69
CA VAL A 223 5.40 -12.25 -0.61
C VAL A 223 6.26 -13.47 -0.95
N VAL A 224 6.31 -14.42 -0.02
CA VAL A 224 7.00 -15.70 -0.17
C VAL A 224 6.01 -16.83 -0.44
N ALA A 225 4.89 -16.82 0.29
CA ALA A 225 3.85 -17.84 0.17
C ALA A 225 2.49 -17.26 0.52
N ALA A 226 1.45 -17.81 -0.05
CA ALA A 226 0.08 -17.56 0.35
C ALA A 226 -0.72 -18.87 0.20
N ASN A 227 -1.76 -19.07 1.03
CA ASN A 227 -2.66 -20.16 0.82
C ASN A 227 -3.51 -19.95 -0.43
N ALA A 228 -4.07 -21.01 -0.99
CA ALA A 228 -5.07 -20.89 -2.03
C ALA A 228 -6.42 -20.46 -1.43
N VAL A 229 -7.22 -19.75 -2.22
CA VAL A 229 -8.64 -19.56 -1.96
C VAL A 229 -9.31 -20.88 -2.27
N GLY A 230 -9.85 -21.54 -1.24
CA GLY A 230 -10.45 -22.87 -1.33
C GLY A 230 -11.97 -22.83 -1.35
#